data_2a660317601ede1fe108dd4b55b623fc
#
_entry.id   2a660317601ede1fe108dd4b55b623fc
#
_cell.length_a   1.000
_cell.length_b   1.000
_cell.length_c   1.000
_cell.angle_alpha   90.00
_cell.angle_beta   90.00
_cell.angle_gamma   90.00
#
_symmetry.space_group_name_H-M   'P 1'
#
loop_
_entity.id
_entity.type
_entity.pdbx_description
1 polymer ?
#
loop_
_entity_poly.entity_id
_entity_poly.type
_entity_poly.pdbx_seq_one_letter_code
_entity_poly.pdbx_strand_id
1 'polypeptide(L)'
;MAFLQEAVRAAFPEALLVMTPESECSIARGLAYAGRIDENLSVFRREVASIARGEQLECAVRGSVHALYEPIAEALYQTSLSSTLEAVVLWRHGGVDTIEELDGLIEKRIAEAFQGDAIREILSDSVGDWLQNLMRTLENELQSLCVRCGVPPEHMALQRVALDTGVTGVDLSLTDALGMDVFSGLMGVVFAAIGAAVCGGGGIAMLGAGPVGLVTGAVIGIVFALLGRSGMEKALRMIRVPVLMRRIVTQAAVERGMERQKEDIKRQLIMSLSDPKNGFADRLTASLGRTLGEQLETMAKNAEMSISA
;
A
#
# COMPACT_ATOMS: atom_id res chain seq x y z
N MET A 1 25.18 -2.61 -55.81
CA MET A 1 25.21 -1.26 -55.18
C MET A 1 24.85 -0.14 -56.15
N ALA A 2 25.44 -0.03 -57.37
CA ALA A 2 25.11 1.03 -58.32
C ALA A 2 23.58 1.14 -58.64
N PHE A 3 22.91 0.01 -58.82
CA PHE A 3 21.46 -0.02 -59.07
C PHE A 3 20.64 0.58 -57.92
N LEU A 4 21.01 0.35 -56.67
CA LEU A 4 20.31 0.88 -55.50
C LEU A 4 20.48 2.40 -55.37
N GLN A 5 21.67 2.92 -55.74
CA GLN A 5 21.96 4.35 -55.77
C GLN A 5 21.10 5.06 -56.85
N GLU A 6 20.96 4.43 -57.99
CA GLU A 6 20.19 4.96 -59.12
C GLU A 6 18.70 4.98 -58.78
N ALA A 7 18.20 3.92 -58.17
CA ALA A 7 16.79 3.83 -57.73
C ALA A 7 16.47 4.86 -56.63
N VAL A 8 17.35 5.04 -55.66
CA VAL A 8 17.15 6.04 -54.58
C VAL A 8 17.22 7.47 -55.14
N ARG A 9 18.17 7.77 -56.02
CA ARG A 9 18.24 9.10 -56.70
C ARG A 9 17.02 9.38 -57.56
N ALA A 10 16.48 8.37 -58.21
CA ALA A 10 15.26 8.52 -59.01
C ALA A 10 14.02 8.76 -58.13
N ALA A 11 13.94 8.10 -56.96
CA ALA A 11 12.82 8.26 -56.06
C ALA A 11 12.91 9.51 -55.17
N PHE A 12 14.13 9.94 -54.83
CA PHE A 12 14.41 11.06 -53.92
C PHE A 12 15.53 11.95 -54.50
N PRO A 13 15.25 12.79 -55.52
CA PRO A 13 16.30 13.56 -56.22
C PRO A 13 17.06 14.54 -55.36
N GLU A 14 16.47 15.03 -54.27
CA GLU A 14 17.03 16.01 -53.34
C GLU A 14 17.75 15.37 -52.13
N ALA A 15 17.70 14.04 -51.97
CA ALA A 15 18.29 13.37 -50.84
C ALA A 15 19.80 13.29 -50.96
N LEU A 16 20.52 13.70 -49.90
CA LEU A 16 21.95 13.53 -49.80
C LEU A 16 22.29 12.06 -49.53
N LEU A 17 22.80 11.37 -50.54
CA LEU A 17 23.19 9.98 -50.45
C LEU A 17 24.62 9.88 -49.88
N VAL A 18 24.74 9.52 -48.63
CA VAL A 18 26.02 9.29 -47.94
C VAL A 18 26.40 7.81 -48.04
N MET A 19 27.46 7.52 -48.75
CA MET A 19 28.04 6.18 -48.87
C MET A 19 29.21 6.01 -47.90
N THR A 20 29.13 5.03 -47.02
CA THR A 20 30.26 4.65 -46.15
C THR A 20 31.11 3.59 -46.85
N PRO A 21 32.43 3.50 -46.53
CA PRO A 21 33.33 2.48 -47.08
C PRO A 21 32.85 1.04 -46.83
N GLU A 22 31.99 0.82 -45.84
CA GLU A 22 31.49 -0.48 -45.43
C GLU A 22 30.00 -0.68 -45.75
N SER A 23 29.47 0.02 -46.77
CA SER A 23 28.07 -0.02 -47.16
C SER A 23 27.53 -1.43 -47.46
N GLU A 24 28.42 -2.33 -47.87
CA GLU A 24 28.03 -3.74 -48.11
C GLU A 24 27.66 -4.50 -46.84
N CYS A 25 28.22 -4.10 -45.71
CA CYS A 25 27.94 -4.69 -44.40
C CYS A 25 26.88 -3.93 -43.61
N SER A 26 26.41 -2.75 -44.07
CA SER A 26 25.52 -1.90 -43.30
C SER A 26 24.13 -2.56 -43.05
N ILE A 27 23.59 -3.30 -44.02
CA ILE A 27 22.35 -4.05 -43.87
C ILE A 27 22.51 -5.19 -42.84
N ALA A 28 23.61 -5.96 -42.97
CA ALA A 28 23.87 -7.05 -42.03
C ALA A 28 24.12 -6.53 -40.61
N ARG A 29 24.82 -5.40 -40.45
CA ARG A 29 25.00 -4.72 -39.18
C ARG A 29 23.69 -4.19 -38.63
N GLY A 30 22.83 -3.57 -39.46
CA GLY A 30 21.52 -3.10 -39.08
C GLY A 30 20.61 -4.22 -38.59
N LEU A 31 20.58 -5.36 -39.29
CA LEU A 31 19.84 -6.55 -38.87
C LEU A 31 20.38 -7.16 -37.57
N ALA A 32 21.70 -7.22 -37.42
CA ALA A 32 22.32 -7.71 -36.18
C ALA A 32 22.01 -6.77 -35.00
N TYR A 33 21.97 -5.45 -35.24
CA TYR A 33 21.62 -4.47 -34.23
C TYR A 33 20.14 -4.59 -33.84
N ALA A 34 19.23 -4.73 -34.79
CA ALA A 34 17.80 -4.94 -34.57
C ALA A 34 17.57 -6.24 -33.77
N GLY A 35 18.21 -7.35 -34.14
CA GLY A 35 18.10 -8.59 -33.41
C GLY A 35 18.60 -8.48 -31.97
N ARG A 36 19.66 -7.71 -31.71
CA ARG A 36 20.15 -7.46 -30.36
C ARG A 36 19.20 -6.59 -29.52
N ILE A 37 18.56 -5.60 -30.16
CA ILE A 37 17.54 -4.77 -29.52
C ILE A 37 16.37 -5.66 -29.12
N ASP A 38 15.85 -6.50 -30.02
CA ASP A 38 14.73 -7.39 -29.73
C ASP A 38 15.04 -8.37 -28.59
N GLU A 39 16.25 -8.93 -28.56
CA GLU A 39 16.69 -9.79 -27.47
C GLU A 39 16.72 -9.04 -26.14
N ASN A 40 17.33 -7.86 -26.11
CA ASN A 40 17.38 -7.03 -24.90
C ASN A 40 16.01 -6.63 -24.42
N LEU A 41 15.08 -6.26 -25.30
CA LEU A 41 13.69 -5.93 -24.98
C LEU A 41 12.92 -7.15 -24.44
N SER A 42 13.17 -8.32 -24.98
CA SER A 42 12.57 -9.57 -24.48
C SER A 42 13.05 -9.89 -23.07
N VAL A 43 14.34 -9.71 -22.78
CA VAL A 43 14.92 -9.83 -21.44
C VAL A 43 14.32 -8.79 -20.52
N PHE A 44 14.29 -7.52 -20.94
CA PHE A 44 13.73 -6.41 -20.18
C PHE A 44 12.30 -6.69 -19.72
N ARG A 45 11.39 -7.07 -20.63
CA ARG A 45 10.00 -7.41 -20.30
C ARG A 45 9.89 -8.49 -19.23
N ARG A 46 10.66 -9.58 -19.40
CA ARG A 46 10.64 -10.68 -18.45
C ARG A 46 11.12 -10.26 -17.07
N GLU A 47 12.19 -9.46 -17.00
CA GLU A 47 12.75 -8.97 -15.75
C GLU A 47 11.80 -7.93 -15.06
N VAL A 48 11.18 -7.02 -15.83
CA VAL A 48 10.16 -6.09 -15.30
C VAL A 48 8.99 -6.86 -14.68
N ALA A 49 8.48 -7.89 -15.36
CA ALA A 49 7.43 -8.73 -14.81
C ALA A 49 7.87 -9.47 -13.54
N SER A 50 9.14 -9.83 -13.46
CA SER A 50 9.75 -10.48 -12.28
C SER A 50 9.86 -9.52 -11.09
N ILE A 51 10.20 -8.24 -11.30
CA ILE A 51 10.30 -7.24 -10.22
C ILE A 51 8.97 -7.09 -9.49
N ALA A 52 7.87 -6.96 -10.23
CA ALA A 52 6.55 -6.71 -9.65
C ALA A 52 5.91 -7.92 -8.97
N ARG A 53 6.24 -9.14 -9.41
CA ARG A 53 5.62 -10.39 -8.93
C ARG A 53 6.59 -11.31 -8.19
N GLY A 54 7.87 -10.91 -8.10
CA GLY A 54 8.96 -11.73 -7.58
C GLY A 54 9.37 -11.40 -6.15
N GLU A 55 10.43 -12.09 -5.73
CA GLU A 55 11.03 -11.93 -4.41
C GLU A 55 11.46 -10.49 -4.08
N GLN A 56 11.77 -9.67 -5.07
CA GLN A 56 12.21 -8.29 -4.87
C GLN A 56 11.13 -7.43 -4.23
N LEU A 57 9.92 -7.45 -4.76
CA LEU A 57 8.79 -6.74 -4.15
C LEU A 57 8.48 -7.31 -2.76
N GLU A 58 8.47 -8.64 -2.63
CA GLU A 58 8.22 -9.29 -1.34
C GLU A 58 9.28 -8.88 -0.30
N CYS A 59 10.55 -8.91 -0.64
CA CYS A 59 11.63 -8.47 0.23
C CYS A 59 11.52 -6.99 0.58
N ALA A 60 11.20 -6.12 -0.38
CA ALA A 60 11.04 -4.69 -0.16
C ALA A 60 9.86 -4.39 0.78
N VAL A 61 8.70 -5.03 0.58
CA VAL A 61 7.53 -4.88 1.46
C VAL A 61 7.82 -5.43 2.84
N ARG A 62 8.30 -6.68 2.95
CA ARG A 62 8.62 -7.31 4.25
C ARG A 62 9.69 -6.55 5.02
N GLY A 63 10.69 -6.01 4.31
CA GLY A 63 11.76 -5.21 4.91
C GLY A 63 11.30 -3.85 5.44
N SER A 64 10.26 -3.27 4.87
CA SER A 64 9.79 -1.91 5.18
C SER A 64 8.45 -1.85 5.94
N VAL A 65 7.63 -2.91 5.90
CA VAL A 65 6.27 -2.92 6.49
C VAL A 65 6.24 -2.60 7.98
N HIS A 66 7.33 -2.87 8.70
CA HIS A 66 7.44 -2.55 10.12
C HIS A 66 7.28 -1.04 10.41
N ALA A 67 7.60 -0.17 9.45
CA ALA A 67 7.40 1.27 9.57
C ALA A 67 5.92 1.67 9.65
N LEU A 68 5.00 0.82 9.20
CA LEU A 68 3.56 1.05 9.29
C LEU A 68 2.96 0.62 10.63
N TYR A 69 3.60 -0.26 11.40
CA TYR A 69 3.00 -0.84 12.60
C TYR A 69 2.71 0.22 13.67
N GLU A 70 3.65 1.10 13.94
CA GLU A 70 3.49 2.16 14.95
C GLU A 70 2.42 3.19 14.56
N PRO A 71 2.41 3.75 13.34
CA PRO A 71 1.32 4.63 12.89
C PRO A 71 -0.05 3.97 12.95
N ILE A 72 -0.17 2.70 12.53
CA ILE A 72 -1.44 1.96 12.58
C ILE A 72 -1.88 1.76 14.02
N ALA A 73 -0.96 1.36 14.91
CA ALA A 73 -1.28 1.15 16.32
C ALA A 73 -1.71 2.44 17.02
N GLU A 74 -1.06 3.58 16.74
CA GLU A 74 -1.46 4.89 17.28
C GLU A 74 -2.83 5.31 16.73
N ALA A 75 -3.05 5.21 15.43
CA ALA A 75 -4.33 5.56 14.81
C ALA A 75 -5.48 4.68 15.36
N LEU A 76 -5.23 3.37 15.52
CA LEU A 76 -6.20 2.45 16.09
C LEU A 76 -6.49 2.80 17.55
N TYR A 77 -5.47 3.13 18.33
CA TYR A 77 -5.64 3.56 19.73
C TYR A 77 -6.49 4.82 19.82
N GLN A 78 -6.18 5.87 19.06
CA GLN A 78 -6.92 7.14 19.07
C GLN A 78 -8.38 6.97 18.63
N THR A 79 -8.59 6.22 17.56
CA THR A 79 -9.93 5.90 17.06
C THR A 79 -10.72 5.09 18.07
N SER A 80 -10.07 4.14 18.73
CA SER A 80 -10.69 3.32 19.77
C SER A 80 -11.06 4.13 21.00
N LEU A 81 -10.20 5.07 21.40
CA LEU A 81 -10.46 5.96 22.52
C LEU A 81 -11.74 6.79 22.25
N SER A 82 -11.83 7.47 21.12
CA SER A 82 -13.01 8.28 20.78
C SER A 82 -14.28 7.45 20.66
N SER A 83 -14.24 6.33 19.96
CA SER A 83 -15.38 5.42 19.80
C SER A 83 -15.87 4.85 21.13
N THR A 84 -14.92 4.55 22.03
CA THR A 84 -15.20 4.06 23.38
C THR A 84 -15.90 5.12 24.22
N LEU A 85 -15.38 6.35 24.23
CA LEU A 85 -15.97 7.44 25.01
C LEU A 85 -17.41 7.70 24.58
N GLU A 86 -17.71 7.68 23.28
CA GLU A 86 -19.06 7.81 22.75
C GLU A 86 -19.96 6.62 23.17
N ALA A 87 -19.48 5.39 23.07
CA ALA A 87 -20.22 4.20 23.46
C ALA A 87 -20.52 4.20 24.97
N VAL A 88 -19.56 4.61 25.81
CA VAL A 88 -19.76 4.75 27.26
C VAL A 88 -20.81 5.82 27.59
N VAL A 89 -20.86 6.93 26.85
CA VAL A 89 -21.94 7.92 27.01
C VAL A 89 -23.31 7.31 26.75
N LEU A 90 -23.46 6.61 25.63
CA LEU A 90 -24.72 5.94 25.28
C LEU A 90 -25.13 4.91 26.34
N TRP A 91 -24.19 4.07 26.80
CA TRP A 91 -24.45 3.09 27.85
C TRP A 91 -24.88 3.75 29.17
N ARG A 92 -24.22 4.84 29.58
CA ARG A 92 -24.60 5.59 30.80
C ARG A 92 -26.01 6.17 30.74
N HIS A 93 -26.51 6.54 29.57
CA HIS A 93 -27.83 7.07 29.33
C HIS A 93 -28.88 5.98 29.05
N GLY A 94 -28.49 4.71 29.08
CA GLY A 94 -29.44 3.58 28.89
C GLY A 94 -29.67 3.21 27.41
N GLY A 95 -28.77 3.63 26.51
CA GLY A 95 -28.85 3.23 25.09
C GLY A 95 -28.55 1.75 24.86
N VAL A 96 -27.75 1.15 25.73
CA VAL A 96 -27.51 -0.31 25.84
C VAL A 96 -27.47 -0.69 27.30
N ASP A 97 -27.91 -1.92 27.64
CA ASP A 97 -28.20 -2.32 29.03
C ASP A 97 -27.12 -3.18 29.67
N THR A 98 -26.47 -4.01 28.88
CA THR A 98 -25.47 -4.98 29.35
C THR A 98 -24.08 -4.57 28.99
N ILE A 99 -23.06 -5.18 29.63
CA ILE A 99 -21.66 -4.98 29.26
C ILE A 99 -21.35 -5.68 27.94
N GLU A 100 -22.04 -6.77 27.62
CA GLU A 100 -21.89 -7.47 26.35
C GLU A 100 -22.40 -6.60 25.17
N GLU A 101 -23.54 -5.91 25.35
CA GLU A 101 -24.02 -4.95 24.36
C GLU A 101 -23.08 -3.75 24.21
N LEU A 102 -22.47 -3.28 25.31
CA LEU A 102 -21.46 -2.22 25.26
C LEU A 102 -20.20 -2.68 24.49
N ASP A 103 -19.73 -3.90 24.74
CA ASP A 103 -18.59 -4.51 24.05
C ASP A 103 -18.85 -4.58 22.53
N GLY A 104 -19.96 -5.17 22.14
CA GLY A 104 -20.36 -5.23 20.73
C GLY A 104 -20.57 -3.87 20.08
N LEU A 105 -21.05 -2.87 20.83
CA LEU A 105 -21.16 -1.50 20.32
C LEU A 105 -19.80 -0.86 20.08
N ILE A 106 -18.87 -1.04 21.01
CA ILE A 106 -17.48 -0.54 20.85
C ILE A 106 -16.81 -1.21 19.65
N GLU A 107 -16.87 -2.55 19.56
CA GLU A 107 -16.30 -3.30 18.44
C GLU A 107 -16.83 -2.80 17.09
N LYS A 108 -18.16 -2.69 16.99
CA LYS A 108 -18.82 -2.21 15.78
C LYS A 108 -18.36 -0.80 15.40
N ARG A 109 -18.31 0.13 16.35
CA ARG A 109 -17.90 1.51 16.10
C ARG A 109 -16.43 1.62 15.70
N ILE A 110 -15.54 0.87 16.35
CA ILE A 110 -14.14 0.83 15.98
C ILE A 110 -13.98 0.30 14.55
N ALA A 111 -14.67 -0.81 14.22
CA ALA A 111 -14.62 -1.38 12.88
C ALA A 111 -15.16 -0.42 11.80
N GLU A 112 -16.28 0.26 12.08
CA GLU A 112 -16.86 1.27 11.18
C GLU A 112 -15.92 2.46 11.02
N ALA A 113 -15.34 2.97 12.10
CA ALA A 113 -14.41 4.09 12.07
C ALA A 113 -13.12 3.73 11.30
N PHE A 114 -12.62 2.50 11.45
CA PHE A 114 -11.43 2.04 10.73
C PHE A 114 -11.66 1.80 9.23
N GLN A 115 -12.89 1.66 8.80
CA GLN A 115 -13.28 1.61 7.38
C GLN A 115 -13.63 3.00 6.83
N GLY A 116 -13.80 3.98 7.69
CA GLY A 116 -14.18 5.35 7.34
C GLY A 116 -13.04 6.21 6.82
N ASP A 117 -13.41 7.37 6.27
CA ASP A 117 -12.44 8.33 5.73
C ASP A 117 -11.56 8.97 6.80
N ALA A 118 -12.04 9.11 8.02
CA ALA A 118 -11.28 9.71 9.12
C ALA A 118 -9.97 8.98 9.42
N ILE A 119 -9.98 7.64 9.41
CA ILE A 119 -8.76 6.88 9.66
C ILE A 119 -7.79 6.94 8.48
N ARG A 120 -8.34 7.04 7.26
CA ARG A 120 -7.53 7.23 6.05
C ARG A 120 -6.79 8.57 6.10
N GLU A 121 -7.45 9.63 6.56
CA GLU A 121 -6.85 10.95 6.75
C GLU A 121 -5.72 10.89 7.78
N ILE A 122 -5.92 10.26 8.94
CA ILE A 122 -4.90 10.12 9.99
C ILE A 122 -3.66 9.35 9.48
N LEU A 123 -3.86 8.30 8.68
CA LEU A 123 -2.77 7.45 8.19
C LEU A 123 -2.19 7.90 6.85
N SER A 124 -2.81 8.87 6.17
CA SER A 124 -2.46 9.28 4.80
C SER A 124 -0.98 9.62 4.67
N ASP A 125 -0.45 10.44 5.54
CA ASP A 125 0.95 10.87 5.49
C ASP A 125 1.90 9.68 5.71
N SER A 126 1.66 8.87 6.75
CA SER A 126 2.52 7.72 7.07
C SER A 126 2.51 6.65 5.98
N VAL A 127 1.34 6.38 5.40
CA VAL A 127 1.19 5.42 4.29
C VAL A 127 1.79 5.99 3.01
N GLY A 128 1.59 7.30 2.77
CA GLY A 128 2.17 8.01 1.64
C GLY A 128 3.69 7.97 1.66
N ASP A 129 4.30 8.33 2.78
CA ASP A 129 5.76 8.31 2.96
C ASP A 129 6.33 6.89 2.81
N TRP A 130 5.66 5.90 3.41
CA TRP A 130 6.06 4.50 3.27
C TRP A 130 5.98 4.03 1.82
N LEU A 131 4.89 4.35 1.13
CA LEU A 131 4.68 3.96 -0.27
C LEU A 131 5.70 4.64 -1.19
N GLN A 132 5.99 5.93 -0.97
CA GLN A 132 7.03 6.65 -1.72
C GLN A 132 8.41 6.00 -1.55
N ASN A 133 8.76 5.60 -0.32
CA ASN A 133 10.03 4.91 -0.06
C ASN A 133 10.09 3.53 -0.73
N LEU A 134 8.98 2.78 -0.72
CA LEU A 134 8.86 1.52 -1.44
C LEU A 134 9.04 1.72 -2.95
N MET A 135 8.34 2.71 -3.53
CA MET A 135 8.42 3.06 -4.94
C MET A 135 9.83 3.47 -5.34
N ARG A 136 10.52 4.26 -4.53
CA ARG A 136 11.93 4.64 -4.77
C ARG A 136 12.87 3.43 -4.79
N THR A 137 12.61 2.44 -3.93
CA THR A 137 13.40 1.20 -3.94
C THR A 137 13.20 0.42 -5.25
N LEU A 138 11.95 0.27 -5.70
CA LEU A 138 11.63 -0.39 -6.97
C LEU A 138 12.17 0.39 -8.18
N GLU A 139 12.15 1.72 -8.11
CA GLU A 139 12.70 2.60 -9.14
C GLU A 139 14.20 2.38 -9.35
N ASN A 140 14.97 2.29 -8.29
CA ASN A 140 16.40 1.99 -8.37
C ASN A 140 16.67 0.65 -9.08
N GLU A 141 15.84 -0.36 -8.81
CA GLU A 141 15.93 -1.66 -9.48
C GLU A 141 15.57 -1.55 -10.97
N LEU A 142 14.51 -0.81 -11.31
CA LEU A 142 14.11 -0.57 -12.70
C LEU A 142 15.14 0.23 -13.48
N GLN A 143 15.74 1.26 -12.89
CA GLN A 143 16.81 2.03 -13.52
C GLN A 143 18.05 1.14 -13.78
N SER A 144 18.42 0.32 -12.82
CA SER A 144 19.50 -0.65 -13.01
C SER A 144 19.21 -1.62 -14.15
N LEU A 145 17.96 -2.07 -14.26
CA LEU A 145 17.51 -2.93 -15.35
C LEU A 145 17.55 -2.22 -16.72
N CYS A 146 17.08 -0.97 -16.78
CA CYS A 146 17.14 -0.15 -17.99
C CYS A 146 18.57 -0.03 -18.51
N VAL A 147 19.53 0.26 -17.62
CA VAL A 147 20.95 0.34 -17.96
C VAL A 147 21.48 -1.00 -18.49
N ARG A 148 21.16 -2.11 -17.83
CA ARG A 148 21.59 -3.46 -18.24
C ARG A 148 21.06 -3.88 -19.62
N CYS A 149 19.80 -3.53 -19.90
CA CYS A 149 19.15 -3.88 -21.14
C CYS A 149 19.34 -2.84 -22.26
N GLY A 150 19.97 -1.69 -21.96
CA GLY A 150 20.14 -0.61 -22.92
C GLY A 150 18.80 0.05 -23.32
N VAL A 151 17.81 0.04 -22.43
CA VAL A 151 16.51 0.70 -22.60
C VAL A 151 16.60 2.09 -21.98
N PRO A 152 16.44 3.18 -22.76
CA PRO A 152 16.46 4.53 -22.22
C PRO A 152 15.31 4.73 -21.21
N PRO A 153 15.59 5.25 -19.99
CA PRO A 153 14.58 5.44 -18.94
C PRO A 153 13.39 6.32 -19.39
N GLU A 154 13.65 7.29 -20.28
CA GLU A 154 12.63 8.19 -20.83
C GLU A 154 11.51 7.45 -21.60
N HIS A 155 11.78 6.26 -22.13
CA HIS A 155 10.76 5.43 -22.78
C HIS A 155 9.84 4.71 -21.81
N MET A 156 10.20 4.67 -20.52
CA MET A 156 9.35 4.13 -19.46
C MET A 156 8.28 5.13 -19.01
N ALA A 157 8.50 6.43 -19.23
CA ALA A 157 7.54 7.46 -18.86
C ALA A 157 6.27 7.33 -19.70
N LEU A 158 5.12 7.26 -19.08
CA LEU A 158 3.84 7.36 -19.75
C LEU A 158 3.79 8.68 -20.53
N GLN A 159 3.39 8.63 -21.80
CA GLN A 159 3.38 9.72 -22.82
C GLN A 159 2.74 11.07 -22.41
N ARG A 160 2.44 11.31 -21.13
CA ARG A 160 1.79 12.53 -20.67
C ARG A 160 2.69 13.77 -20.57
N VAL A 161 4.01 13.63 -20.65
CA VAL A 161 4.95 14.76 -20.45
C VAL A 161 5.64 15.22 -21.74
N ALA A 162 5.30 14.70 -22.89
CA ALA A 162 5.94 15.07 -24.16
C ALA A 162 5.49 16.45 -24.74
N LEU A 163 4.77 17.25 -23.96
CA LEU A 163 4.37 18.60 -24.36
C LEU A 163 4.89 19.61 -23.31
N ASP A 164 6.03 20.20 -23.56
CA ASP A 164 6.41 21.53 -23.05
C ASP A 164 7.46 21.69 -21.94
N THR A 165 8.50 20.89 -21.86
CA THR A 165 9.70 21.41 -21.15
C THR A 165 10.98 20.92 -21.83
N GLY A 166 11.69 21.86 -22.48
CA GLY A 166 13.06 21.68 -22.99
C GLY A 166 14.11 21.60 -21.86
N VAL A 167 13.86 20.80 -20.84
CA VAL A 167 14.76 20.56 -19.71
C VAL A 167 15.37 19.16 -19.86
N THR A 168 16.57 19.14 -20.37
CA THR A 168 17.45 17.97 -20.35
C THR A 168 17.88 17.69 -18.91
N GLY A 169 17.41 16.61 -18.32
CA GLY A 169 17.77 16.18 -16.99
C GLY A 169 16.55 15.90 -16.10
N VAL A 170 15.57 15.17 -16.62
CA VAL A 170 14.41 14.74 -15.82
C VAL A 170 14.84 13.54 -14.99
N ASP A 171 14.99 13.76 -13.70
CA ASP A 171 15.02 12.70 -12.70
C ASP A 171 13.59 12.15 -12.62
N LEU A 172 13.30 11.14 -13.47
CA LEU A 172 11.97 10.55 -13.59
C LEU A 172 11.72 9.67 -12.37
N SER A 173 11.01 10.20 -11.38
CA SER A 173 10.53 9.36 -10.30
C SER A 173 9.48 8.38 -10.83
N LEU A 174 9.48 7.15 -10.33
CA LEU A 174 8.48 6.13 -10.68
C LEU A 174 7.07 6.64 -10.32
N THR A 175 6.95 7.45 -9.29
CA THR A 175 5.72 8.12 -8.87
C THR A 175 5.20 9.08 -9.94
N ASP A 176 6.09 9.85 -10.56
CA ASP A 176 5.72 10.77 -11.65
C ASP A 176 5.40 9.99 -12.94
N ALA A 177 6.15 8.93 -13.21
CA ALA A 177 5.94 8.06 -14.37
C ALA A 177 4.60 7.29 -14.32
N LEU A 178 4.21 6.80 -13.13
CA LEU A 178 2.94 6.10 -12.90
C LEU A 178 1.73 7.05 -12.86
N GLY A 179 1.94 8.31 -12.49
CA GLY A 179 0.91 9.32 -12.36
C GLY A 179 0.14 9.26 -11.02
N MET A 180 -0.50 10.37 -10.68
CA MET A 180 -1.26 10.55 -9.43
C MET A 180 -2.40 9.53 -9.25
N ASP A 181 -3.05 9.13 -10.34
CA ASP A 181 -4.17 8.18 -10.28
C ASP A 181 -3.72 6.78 -9.81
N VAL A 182 -2.54 6.34 -10.28
CA VAL A 182 -1.97 5.04 -9.87
C VAL A 182 -1.50 5.09 -8.44
N PHE A 183 -0.82 6.17 -8.03
CA PHE A 183 -0.40 6.35 -6.64
C PHE A 183 -1.60 6.34 -5.69
N SER A 184 -2.68 7.04 -6.03
CA SER A 184 -3.95 7.03 -5.28
C SER A 184 -4.56 5.63 -5.23
N GLY A 185 -4.50 4.87 -6.32
CA GLY A 185 -4.93 3.47 -6.36
C GLY A 185 -4.11 2.58 -5.43
N LEU A 186 -2.78 2.72 -5.42
CA LEU A 186 -1.88 2.00 -4.51
C LEU A 186 -2.14 2.36 -3.04
N MET A 187 -2.37 3.63 -2.73
CA MET A 187 -2.82 4.08 -1.41
C MET A 187 -4.10 3.35 -0.98
N GLY A 188 -5.09 3.27 -1.87
CA GLY A 188 -6.33 2.53 -1.62
C GLY A 188 -6.10 1.03 -1.33
N VAL A 189 -5.18 0.40 -2.04
CA VAL A 189 -4.77 -1.00 -1.80
C VAL A 189 -4.16 -1.17 -0.41
N VAL A 190 -3.28 -0.27 0.01
CA VAL A 190 -2.66 -0.30 1.34
C VAL A 190 -3.71 -0.13 2.43
N PHE A 191 -4.63 0.83 2.29
CA PHE A 191 -5.73 1.01 3.24
C PHE A 191 -6.67 -0.19 3.31
N ALA A 192 -6.96 -0.84 2.18
CA ALA A 192 -7.75 -2.08 2.18
C ALA A 192 -7.05 -3.21 2.93
N ALA A 193 -5.71 -3.34 2.77
CA ALA A 193 -4.93 -4.34 3.50
C ALA A 193 -4.88 -4.04 5.01
N ILE A 194 -4.75 -2.77 5.41
CA ILE A 194 -4.82 -2.33 6.81
C ILE A 194 -6.20 -2.67 7.39
N GLY A 195 -7.27 -2.27 6.73
CA GLY A 195 -8.64 -2.57 7.15
C GLY A 195 -8.89 -4.07 7.32
N ALA A 196 -8.43 -4.89 6.37
CA ALA A 196 -8.53 -6.34 6.45
C ALA A 196 -7.70 -6.94 7.60
N ALA A 197 -6.54 -6.37 7.93
CA ALA A 197 -5.71 -6.82 9.03
C ALA A 197 -6.31 -6.47 10.41
N VAL A 198 -6.94 -5.30 10.51
CA VAL A 198 -7.51 -4.79 11.75
C VAL A 198 -8.89 -5.41 12.03
N CYS A 199 -9.75 -5.47 11.01
CA CYS A 199 -11.12 -5.97 11.17
C CYS A 199 -11.25 -7.49 10.96
N GLY A 200 -10.14 -8.19 10.67
CA GLY A 200 -10.13 -9.63 10.42
C GLY A 200 -10.77 -9.99 9.08
N GLY A 201 -9.99 -10.18 8.05
CA GLY A 201 -10.39 -10.38 6.65
C GLY A 201 -11.21 -11.63 6.33
N GLY A 202 -12.33 -11.81 6.97
CA GLY A 202 -13.26 -12.91 6.72
C GLY A 202 -14.37 -13.00 7.76
N GLY A 203 -15.33 -12.08 7.68
CA GLY A 203 -16.63 -12.19 8.36
C GLY A 203 -16.58 -12.27 9.88
N ILE A 204 -17.32 -11.44 10.49
CA ILE A 204 -17.85 -11.35 11.87
C ILE A 204 -17.27 -12.30 12.98
N ALA A 205 -16.69 -13.44 12.64
CA ALA A 205 -16.20 -14.45 13.62
C ALA A 205 -14.79 -14.16 14.19
N MET A 206 -14.06 -13.16 13.73
CA MET A 206 -12.68 -12.84 14.16
C MET A 206 -12.53 -11.50 14.88
N LEU A 207 -13.61 -10.74 15.08
CA LEU A 207 -13.55 -9.47 15.81
C LEU A 207 -13.08 -9.65 17.27
N GLY A 208 -13.33 -10.81 17.86
CA GLY A 208 -12.91 -11.13 19.23
C GLY A 208 -11.43 -11.52 19.41
N ALA A 209 -10.70 -11.80 18.34
CA ALA A 209 -9.31 -12.28 18.38
C ALA A 209 -8.31 -11.37 17.67
N GLY A 210 -8.76 -10.34 16.93
CA GLY A 210 -7.94 -9.39 16.19
C GLY A 210 -7.55 -8.16 17.03
N PRO A 211 -6.83 -7.20 16.42
CA PRO A 211 -6.42 -5.97 17.10
C PRO A 211 -7.57 -5.18 17.74
N VAL A 212 -8.74 -5.17 17.11
CA VAL A 212 -9.95 -4.54 17.67
C VAL A 212 -10.38 -5.23 18.96
N GLY A 213 -10.42 -6.55 18.99
CA GLY A 213 -10.78 -7.32 20.18
C GLY A 213 -9.80 -7.13 21.35
N LEU A 214 -8.52 -6.87 21.08
CA LEU A 214 -7.55 -6.53 22.13
C LEU A 214 -7.89 -5.20 22.80
N VAL A 215 -8.26 -4.19 22.01
CA VAL A 215 -8.63 -2.87 22.51
C VAL A 215 -9.93 -2.95 23.32
N THR A 216 -10.98 -3.61 22.79
CA THR A 216 -12.26 -3.74 23.47
C THR A 216 -12.11 -4.53 24.77
N GLY A 217 -11.33 -5.59 24.77
CA GLY A 217 -11.00 -6.36 25.99
C GLY A 217 -10.34 -5.50 27.08
N ALA A 218 -9.41 -4.65 26.71
CA ALA A 218 -8.76 -3.70 27.64
C ALA A 218 -9.79 -2.71 28.20
N VAL A 219 -10.66 -2.14 27.35
CA VAL A 219 -11.71 -1.21 27.78
C VAL A 219 -12.70 -1.86 28.73
N ILE A 220 -13.18 -3.05 28.42
CA ILE A 220 -14.09 -3.80 29.29
C ILE A 220 -13.42 -4.13 30.62
N GLY A 221 -12.15 -4.49 30.62
CA GLY A 221 -11.37 -4.67 31.85
C GLY A 221 -11.34 -3.40 32.72
N ILE A 222 -11.18 -2.22 32.12
CA ILE A 222 -11.26 -0.93 32.83
C ILE A 222 -12.65 -0.71 33.43
N VAL A 223 -13.72 -0.98 32.66
CA VAL A 223 -15.11 -0.85 33.13
C VAL A 223 -15.35 -1.78 34.32
N PHE A 224 -14.92 -3.04 34.27
CA PHE A 224 -15.05 -3.98 35.39
C PHE A 224 -14.26 -3.52 36.62
N ALA A 225 -13.05 -3.04 36.46
CA ALA A 225 -12.25 -2.51 37.56
C ALA A 225 -12.94 -1.31 38.23
N LEU A 226 -13.54 -0.41 37.45
CA LEU A 226 -14.28 0.74 37.96
C LEU A 226 -15.57 0.35 38.69
N LEU A 227 -16.22 -0.74 38.26
CA LEU A 227 -17.39 -1.30 38.93
C LEU A 227 -17.06 -2.15 40.16
N GLY A 228 -15.74 -2.33 40.48
CA GLY A 228 -15.30 -3.11 41.64
C GLY A 228 -15.57 -4.60 41.56
N ARG A 229 -15.75 -5.16 40.37
CA ARG A 229 -16.17 -6.54 40.13
C ARG A 229 -15.15 -7.35 39.33
N SER A 230 -13.87 -7.07 39.52
CA SER A 230 -12.79 -7.84 38.91
C SER A 230 -12.86 -9.31 39.40
N GLY A 231 -12.85 -10.25 38.44
CA GLY A 231 -12.86 -11.71 38.74
C GLY A 231 -14.17 -12.44 38.46
N MET A 232 -15.28 -11.75 38.16
CA MET A 232 -16.58 -12.37 37.80
C MET A 232 -17.02 -12.05 36.37
N GLU A 233 -16.09 -11.84 35.46
CA GLU A 233 -16.32 -11.26 34.14
C GLU A 233 -17.39 -11.99 33.30
N LYS A 234 -17.32 -13.33 33.22
CA LYS A 234 -18.20 -14.10 32.35
C LYS A 234 -19.68 -14.06 32.78
N ALA A 235 -19.91 -14.09 34.08
CA ALA A 235 -21.30 -14.08 34.62
C ALA A 235 -21.90 -12.68 34.54
N LEU A 236 -21.09 -11.62 34.59
CA LEU A 236 -21.57 -10.23 34.66
C LEU A 236 -21.77 -9.58 33.30
N ARG A 237 -21.16 -10.14 32.23
CA ARG A 237 -21.36 -9.59 30.87
C ARG A 237 -22.83 -9.53 30.43
N MET A 238 -23.62 -10.54 30.81
CA MET A 238 -25.04 -10.67 30.42
C MET A 238 -26.00 -10.00 31.39
N ILE A 239 -25.53 -9.53 32.55
CA ILE A 239 -26.39 -8.92 33.57
C ILE A 239 -26.62 -7.45 33.25
N ARG A 240 -27.86 -7.01 33.30
CA ARG A 240 -28.24 -5.59 33.20
C ARG A 240 -27.58 -4.80 34.33
N VAL A 241 -26.73 -3.82 33.99
CA VAL A 241 -26.14 -2.94 34.99
C VAL A 241 -27.12 -1.82 35.33
N PRO A 242 -27.50 -1.64 36.60
CA PRO A 242 -28.42 -0.56 36.99
C PRO A 242 -27.85 0.81 36.58
N VAL A 243 -28.72 1.71 36.11
CA VAL A 243 -28.35 3.05 35.62
C VAL A 243 -27.53 3.84 36.64
N LEU A 244 -27.87 3.71 37.93
CA LEU A 244 -27.11 4.35 39.01
C LEU A 244 -25.64 3.87 39.09
N MET A 245 -25.40 2.58 38.85
CA MET A 245 -24.03 2.04 38.82
C MET A 245 -23.26 2.44 37.55
N ARG A 246 -23.96 2.60 36.42
CA ARG A 246 -23.33 3.08 35.16
C ARG A 246 -22.78 4.51 35.32
N ARG A 247 -23.40 5.33 36.17
CA ARG A 247 -22.97 6.71 36.45
C ARG A 247 -21.59 6.79 37.14
N ILE A 248 -21.16 5.73 37.84
CA ILE A 248 -19.83 5.66 38.45
C ILE A 248 -18.73 5.62 37.39
N VAL A 249 -19.00 5.00 36.24
CA VAL A 249 -18.05 4.93 35.12
C VAL A 249 -18.14 6.26 34.36
N THR A 250 -17.27 7.20 34.71
CA THR A 250 -17.17 8.50 34.02
C THR A 250 -16.28 8.40 32.79
N GLN A 251 -16.54 9.22 31.77
CA GLN A 251 -15.66 9.32 30.59
C GLN A 251 -14.20 9.57 30.99
N ALA A 252 -13.96 10.55 31.87
CA ALA A 252 -12.63 10.87 32.35
C ALA A 252 -11.93 9.71 33.09
N ALA A 253 -12.69 8.78 33.70
CA ALA A 253 -12.13 7.60 34.34
C ALA A 253 -11.72 6.55 33.31
N VAL A 254 -12.52 6.35 32.25
CA VAL A 254 -12.21 5.46 31.13
C VAL A 254 -11.02 5.99 30.35
N GLU A 255 -11.04 7.29 30.00
CA GLU A 255 -9.94 7.96 29.32
C GLU A 255 -8.60 7.80 30.07
N ARG A 256 -8.59 8.12 31.37
CA ARG A 256 -7.38 7.93 32.21
C ARG A 256 -6.98 6.45 32.31
N GLY A 257 -7.95 5.54 32.32
CA GLY A 257 -7.67 4.10 32.33
C GLY A 257 -6.99 3.63 31.04
N MET A 258 -7.51 4.07 29.90
CA MET A 258 -6.90 3.78 28.60
C MET A 258 -5.53 4.43 28.44
N GLU A 259 -5.37 5.69 28.86
CA GLU A 259 -4.08 6.39 28.77
C GLU A 259 -2.99 5.70 29.60
N ARG A 260 -3.32 5.17 30.77
CA ARG A 260 -2.37 4.37 31.58
C ARG A 260 -1.94 3.09 30.89
N GLN A 261 -2.77 2.53 30.04
CA GLN A 261 -2.52 1.27 29.33
C GLN A 261 -2.10 1.50 27.86
N LYS A 262 -1.99 2.75 27.43
CA LYS A 262 -1.70 3.14 26.03
C LYS A 262 -0.53 2.35 25.46
N GLU A 263 0.61 2.39 26.12
CA GLU A 263 1.84 1.74 25.63
C GLU A 263 1.72 0.22 25.58
N ASP A 264 0.99 -0.37 26.54
CA ASP A 264 0.79 -1.83 26.55
C ASP A 264 -0.20 -2.24 25.44
N ILE A 265 -1.27 -1.48 25.23
CA ILE A 265 -2.21 -1.68 24.14
C ILE A 265 -1.50 -1.55 22.80
N LYS A 266 -0.73 -0.49 22.58
CA LYS A 266 0.03 -0.28 21.34
C LYS A 266 1.01 -1.42 21.08
N ARG A 267 1.76 -1.85 22.09
CA ARG A 267 2.69 -2.98 21.99
C ARG A 267 1.98 -4.27 21.56
N GLN A 268 0.83 -4.56 22.16
CA GLN A 268 0.03 -5.74 21.79
C GLN A 268 -0.53 -5.64 20.37
N LEU A 269 -0.98 -4.44 19.95
CA LEU A 269 -1.42 -4.17 18.58
C LEU A 269 -0.29 -4.41 17.57
N ILE A 270 0.90 -3.87 17.83
CA ILE A 270 2.08 -4.08 16.99
C ILE A 270 2.44 -5.57 16.92
N MET A 271 2.45 -6.27 18.05
CA MET A 271 2.70 -7.72 18.07
C MET A 271 1.65 -8.49 17.26
N SER A 272 0.39 -8.11 17.35
CA SER A 272 -0.69 -8.73 16.57
C SER A 272 -0.56 -8.46 15.07
N LEU A 273 -0.21 -7.24 14.67
CA LEU A 273 0.00 -6.87 13.25
C LEU A 273 1.25 -7.56 12.67
N SER A 274 2.30 -7.73 13.48
CA SER A 274 3.54 -8.39 13.09
C SER A 274 3.47 -9.92 13.11
N ASP A 275 2.42 -10.51 13.69
CA ASP A 275 2.26 -11.97 13.72
C ASP A 275 2.08 -12.48 12.28
N PRO A 276 2.94 -13.42 11.81
CA PRO A 276 2.79 -14.03 10.50
C PRO A 276 1.40 -14.64 10.25
N LYS A 277 0.73 -15.13 11.32
CA LYS A 277 -0.64 -15.67 11.22
C LYS A 277 -1.67 -14.63 10.84
N ASN A 278 -1.45 -13.37 11.14
CA ASN A 278 -2.30 -12.26 10.71
C ASN A 278 -2.23 -12.09 9.18
N GLY A 279 -1.08 -12.43 8.56
CA GLY A 279 -0.88 -12.35 7.12
C GLY A 279 -0.96 -10.93 6.56
N PHE A 280 -0.74 -9.89 7.38
CA PHE A 280 -0.81 -8.50 6.92
C PHE A 280 0.22 -8.21 5.83
N ALA A 281 1.49 -8.55 6.07
CA ALA A 281 2.56 -8.36 5.08
C ALA A 281 2.28 -9.16 3.79
N ASP A 282 1.79 -10.40 3.91
CA ASP A 282 1.48 -11.26 2.76
C ASP A 282 0.34 -10.69 1.92
N ARG A 283 -0.75 -10.25 2.56
CA ARG A 283 -1.87 -9.60 1.87
C ARG A 283 -1.44 -8.30 1.19
N LEU A 284 -0.64 -7.50 1.88
CA LEU A 284 -0.11 -6.25 1.34
C LEU A 284 0.77 -6.53 0.11
N THR A 285 1.71 -7.47 0.21
CA THR A 285 2.58 -7.89 -0.91
C THR A 285 1.76 -8.40 -2.10
N ALA A 286 0.80 -9.29 -1.85
CA ALA A 286 -0.03 -9.85 -2.92
C ALA A 286 -0.90 -8.80 -3.62
N SER A 287 -1.46 -7.86 -2.86
CA SER A 287 -2.30 -6.80 -3.40
C SER A 287 -1.49 -5.75 -4.17
N LEU A 288 -0.37 -5.31 -3.62
CA LEU A 288 0.55 -4.40 -4.31
C LEU A 288 1.16 -5.03 -5.55
N GLY A 289 1.58 -6.31 -5.47
CA GLY A 289 2.16 -7.04 -6.60
C GLY A 289 1.21 -7.15 -7.78
N ARG A 290 -0.10 -7.30 -7.53
CA ARG A 290 -1.10 -7.31 -8.61
C ARG A 290 -1.19 -5.95 -9.28
N THR A 291 -1.39 -4.88 -8.49
CA THR A 291 -1.59 -3.51 -9.04
C THR A 291 -0.32 -3.00 -9.71
N LEU A 292 0.85 -3.15 -9.09
CA LEU A 292 2.13 -2.76 -9.68
C LEU A 292 2.47 -3.60 -10.91
N GLY A 293 2.19 -4.91 -10.88
CA GLY A 293 2.44 -5.80 -12.01
C GLY A 293 1.73 -5.35 -13.28
N GLU A 294 0.45 -5.01 -13.18
CA GLU A 294 -0.34 -4.51 -14.31
C GLU A 294 0.21 -3.19 -14.88
N GLN A 295 0.64 -2.28 -14.00
CA GLN A 295 1.20 -1.01 -14.40
C GLN A 295 2.58 -1.15 -15.06
N LEU A 296 3.46 -1.91 -14.45
CA LEU A 296 4.81 -2.15 -14.98
C LEU A 296 4.80 -2.90 -16.31
N GLU A 297 3.89 -3.87 -16.49
CA GLU A 297 3.70 -4.54 -17.79
C GLU A 297 3.24 -3.55 -18.88
N THR A 298 2.36 -2.60 -18.52
CA THR A 298 1.91 -1.56 -19.43
C THR A 298 3.07 -0.63 -19.81
N MET A 299 3.88 -0.22 -18.84
CA MET A 299 5.08 0.59 -19.08
C MET A 299 6.08 -0.11 -20.00
N ALA A 300 6.34 -1.39 -19.75
CA ALA A 300 7.25 -2.19 -20.57
C ALA A 300 6.78 -2.31 -22.03
N LYS A 301 5.47 -2.47 -22.27
CA LYS A 301 4.89 -2.46 -23.62
C LYS A 301 5.03 -1.11 -24.31
N ASN A 302 4.83 -0.02 -23.57
CA ASN A 302 4.98 1.32 -24.11
C ASN A 302 6.43 1.61 -24.52
N ALA A 303 7.40 1.19 -23.68
CA ALA A 303 8.82 1.31 -24.00
C ALA A 303 9.18 0.53 -25.27
N GLU A 304 8.64 -0.68 -25.44
CA GLU A 304 8.85 -1.47 -26.67
C GLU A 304 8.29 -0.76 -27.92
N MET A 305 7.06 -0.26 -27.86
CA MET A 305 6.45 0.48 -28.98
C MET A 305 7.27 1.73 -29.35
N SER A 306 7.79 2.43 -28.34
CA SER A 306 8.58 3.65 -28.55
C SER A 306 9.98 3.37 -29.16
N ILE A 307 10.58 2.21 -28.87
CA ILE A 307 11.89 1.82 -29.43
C ILE A 307 11.75 1.23 -30.83
N SER A 308 10.60 0.60 -31.12
CA SER A 308 10.31 -0.04 -32.40
C SER A 308 9.77 0.93 -33.46
N ALA A 309 9.40 2.15 -33.09
CA ALA A 309 8.92 3.21 -33.97
C ALA A 309 10.08 4.08 -34.46
#